data_1a492d8a4d9a8e331289b820ddfe3d41
#
_entry.id   1a492d8a4d9a8e331289b820ddfe3d41
#
_cell.length_a   1.000
_cell.length_b   1.000
_cell.length_c   1.000
_cell.angle_alpha   90.00
_cell.angle_beta   90.00
_cell.angle_gamma   90.00
#
_symmetry.space_group_name_H-M   'P 1'
#
loop_
_entity.id
_entity.type
_entity.pdbx_description
1 polymer ?
#
loop_
_entity_poly.entity_id
_entity_poly.type
_entity_poly.pdbx_seq_one_letter_code
_entity_poly.pdbx_strand_id
1 'polypeptide(L)'
;MENKAGLEEYKKRKKEAKQRFTAQQNLPYEVKVKRAALRVREFITEMDKRYCNAHVSVGGLDSITLLLFTRKLGYDIPAISVSGVEDKSVQAVHKQLGVTRLRSYKSKVEVLNTIGFPVISKRIAGKIDLLQHPTENNKTVRHAIITGECGAQGHFATNSRMQLPRKWLQLFAGMANEEYGTHYQTAPFQVSNKCCHYLKEKPCDD
;
A
#
# COMPACT_ATOMS: atom_id res chain seq x y z
N MET A 1 -29.25 -5.97 -21.11
CA MET A 1 -28.26 -6.33 -22.16
C MET A 1 -26.99 -5.49 -22.09
N GLU A 2 -27.03 -4.23 -21.66
CA GLU A 2 -25.85 -3.32 -21.55
C GLU A 2 -24.74 -3.79 -20.61
N ASN A 3 -25.06 -4.51 -19.56
CA ASN A 3 -24.06 -4.93 -18.56
C ASN A 3 -23.13 -6.05 -19.04
N LYS A 4 -23.52 -6.86 -20.02
CA LYS A 4 -22.65 -7.91 -20.59
C LYS A 4 -21.58 -7.33 -21.52
N ALA A 5 -21.91 -6.32 -22.30
CA ALA A 5 -20.94 -5.66 -23.20
C ALA A 5 -19.82 -4.95 -22.41
N GLY A 6 -20.16 -4.24 -21.34
CA GLY A 6 -19.18 -3.60 -20.48
C GLY A 6 -18.26 -4.60 -19.75
N LEU A 7 -18.78 -5.76 -19.35
CA LEU A 7 -17.98 -6.81 -18.74
C LEU A 7 -16.99 -7.45 -19.72
N GLU A 8 -17.40 -7.69 -20.97
CA GLU A 8 -16.50 -8.23 -21.99
C GLU A 8 -15.41 -7.23 -22.39
N GLU A 9 -15.74 -5.96 -22.51
CA GLU A 9 -14.76 -4.90 -22.73
C GLU A 9 -13.76 -4.80 -21.58
N TYR A 10 -14.21 -4.86 -20.32
CA TYR A 10 -13.33 -4.90 -19.14
C TYR A 10 -12.40 -6.12 -19.18
N LYS A 11 -12.91 -7.32 -19.48
CA LYS A 11 -12.08 -8.53 -19.60
C LYS A 11 -11.04 -8.40 -20.68
N LYS A 12 -11.41 -7.84 -21.85
CA LYS A 12 -10.51 -7.58 -22.98
C LYS A 12 -9.38 -6.63 -22.56
N ARG A 13 -9.69 -5.47 -22.00
CA ARG A 13 -8.72 -4.49 -21.48
C ARG A 13 -7.77 -5.11 -20.46
N LYS A 14 -8.29 -5.93 -19.55
CA LYS A 14 -7.48 -6.63 -18.54
C LYS A 14 -6.53 -7.64 -19.17
N LYS A 15 -6.98 -8.39 -20.17
CA LYS A 15 -6.14 -9.34 -20.93
C LYS A 15 -5.02 -8.61 -21.65
N GLU A 16 -5.33 -7.53 -22.37
CA GLU A 16 -4.35 -6.70 -23.07
C GLU A 16 -3.33 -6.05 -22.12
N ALA A 17 -3.79 -5.55 -20.97
CA ALA A 17 -2.91 -5.00 -19.95
C ALA A 17 -1.94 -6.07 -19.41
N LYS A 18 -2.43 -7.29 -19.17
CA LYS A 18 -1.59 -8.42 -18.74
C LYS A 18 -0.56 -8.80 -19.81
N GLN A 19 -0.96 -8.86 -21.08
CA GLN A 19 -0.06 -9.16 -22.19
C GLN A 19 1.04 -8.08 -22.33
N ARG A 20 0.66 -6.79 -22.27
CA ARG A 20 1.62 -5.67 -22.28
C ARG A 20 2.59 -5.75 -21.11
N PHE A 21 2.09 -6.05 -19.90
CA PHE A 21 2.95 -6.21 -18.72
C PHE A 21 3.94 -7.38 -18.92
N THR A 22 3.47 -8.54 -19.37
CA THR A 22 4.32 -9.71 -19.63
C THR A 22 5.38 -9.40 -20.70
N ALA A 23 5.00 -8.74 -21.79
CA ALA A 23 5.95 -8.31 -22.81
C ALA A 23 7.02 -7.36 -22.24
N GLN A 24 6.65 -6.43 -21.37
CA GLN A 24 7.60 -5.54 -20.69
C GLN A 24 8.54 -6.29 -19.74
N GLN A 25 8.04 -7.32 -19.04
CA GLN A 25 8.85 -8.16 -18.16
C GLN A 25 9.88 -9.00 -18.95
N ASN A 26 9.57 -9.37 -20.19
CA ASN A 26 10.44 -10.17 -21.05
C ASN A 26 11.43 -9.34 -21.88
N LEU A 27 11.44 -8.01 -21.74
CA LEU A 27 12.43 -7.17 -22.40
C LEU A 27 13.86 -7.51 -21.93
N PRO A 28 14.89 -7.39 -22.80
CA PRO A 28 16.28 -7.51 -22.40
C PRO A 28 16.63 -6.55 -21.25
N TYR A 29 17.56 -6.97 -20.40
CA TYR A 29 17.94 -6.21 -19.21
C TYR A 29 18.34 -4.77 -19.55
N GLU A 30 19.18 -4.57 -20.56
CA GLU A 30 19.64 -3.25 -20.98
C GLU A 30 18.51 -2.33 -21.43
N VAL A 31 17.48 -2.88 -22.08
CA VAL A 31 16.28 -2.13 -22.46
C VAL A 31 15.50 -1.70 -21.21
N LYS A 32 15.38 -2.58 -20.21
CA LYS A 32 14.76 -2.26 -18.93
C LYS A 32 15.51 -1.14 -18.21
N VAL A 33 16.85 -1.20 -18.18
CA VAL A 33 17.69 -0.16 -17.57
C VAL A 33 17.53 1.18 -18.29
N LYS A 34 17.54 1.21 -19.63
CA LYS A 34 17.31 2.43 -20.40
C LYS A 34 15.92 3.02 -20.14
N ARG A 35 14.90 2.20 -20.05
CA ARG A 35 13.54 2.64 -19.71
C ARG A 35 13.44 3.17 -18.29
N ALA A 36 14.10 2.54 -17.31
CA ALA A 36 14.18 3.04 -15.95
C ALA A 36 14.87 4.41 -15.91
N ALA A 37 15.98 4.56 -16.61
CA ALA A 37 16.68 5.84 -16.73
C ALA A 37 15.79 6.95 -17.33
N LEU A 38 15.03 6.62 -18.38
CA LEU A 38 14.08 7.56 -18.96
C LEU A 38 13.03 8.00 -17.95
N ARG A 39 12.45 7.06 -17.19
CA ARG A 39 11.47 7.36 -16.15
C ARG A 39 12.01 8.26 -15.04
N VAL A 40 13.24 8.03 -14.61
CA VAL A 40 13.90 8.90 -13.62
C VAL A 40 14.05 10.30 -14.19
N ARG A 41 14.50 10.45 -15.43
CA ARG A 41 14.63 11.77 -16.09
C ARG A 41 13.29 12.48 -16.21
N GLU A 42 12.26 11.79 -16.70
CA GLU A 42 10.91 12.33 -16.83
C GLU A 42 10.39 12.85 -15.49
N PHE A 43 10.56 12.04 -14.42
CA PHE A 43 10.14 12.41 -13.07
C PHE A 43 10.86 13.68 -12.57
N ILE A 44 12.19 13.73 -12.69
CA ILE A 44 12.97 14.88 -12.22
C ILE A 44 12.59 16.12 -13.01
N THR A 45 12.51 16.03 -14.34
CA THR A 45 12.08 17.14 -15.20
C THR A 45 10.69 17.67 -14.80
N GLU A 46 9.78 16.78 -14.42
CA GLU A 46 8.44 17.16 -14.00
C GLU A 46 8.45 17.84 -12.61
N MET A 47 9.30 17.35 -11.68
CA MET A 47 9.48 18.01 -10.38
C MET A 47 10.07 19.41 -10.51
N ASP A 48 11.09 19.55 -11.34
CA ASP A 48 11.70 20.86 -11.63
C ASP A 48 10.69 21.86 -12.21
N LYS A 49 9.85 21.42 -13.16
CA LYS A 49 8.78 22.25 -13.74
C LYS A 49 7.75 22.70 -12.70
N ARG A 50 7.48 21.86 -11.72
CA ARG A 50 6.51 22.16 -10.65
C ARG A 50 7.13 22.88 -9.45
N TYR A 51 8.43 23.16 -9.49
CA TYR A 51 9.18 23.70 -8.35
C TYR A 51 9.02 22.85 -7.08
N CYS A 52 8.94 21.53 -7.24
CA CYS A 52 8.78 20.57 -6.15
C CYS A 52 10.11 19.93 -5.80
N ASN A 53 10.36 19.75 -4.49
CA ASN A 53 11.47 18.95 -4.01
C ASN A 53 11.17 17.47 -4.15
N ALA A 54 12.19 16.68 -4.47
CA ALA A 54 12.10 15.23 -4.51
C ALA A 54 13.17 14.61 -3.60
N HIS A 55 12.87 13.49 -2.98
CA HIS A 55 13.82 12.70 -2.21
C HIS A 55 13.66 11.20 -2.51
N VAL A 56 14.68 10.41 -2.23
CA VAL A 56 14.59 8.96 -2.23
C VAL A 56 14.34 8.47 -0.80
N SER A 57 13.15 7.92 -0.55
CA SER A 57 12.85 7.27 0.73
C SER A 57 13.52 5.90 0.77
N VAL A 58 14.59 5.78 1.55
CA VAL A 58 15.47 4.61 1.57
C VAL A 58 15.12 3.68 2.72
N GLY A 59 14.71 2.46 2.40
CA GLY A 59 14.48 1.36 3.32
C GLY A 59 15.37 0.18 3.00
N GLY A 60 14.84 -0.84 2.33
CA GLY A 60 15.55 -2.04 1.95
C GLY A 60 16.25 -1.97 0.58
N LEU A 61 16.57 -3.14 0.03
CA LEU A 61 17.38 -3.31 -1.17
C LEU A 61 16.87 -2.55 -2.40
N ASP A 62 15.56 -2.56 -2.65
CA ASP A 62 15.00 -1.93 -3.85
C ASP A 62 15.23 -0.42 -3.86
N SER A 63 15.00 0.25 -2.73
CA SER A 63 15.20 1.69 -2.59
C SER A 63 16.67 2.09 -2.54
N ILE A 64 17.55 1.25 -1.98
CA ILE A 64 19.00 1.40 -2.07
C ILE A 64 19.44 1.31 -3.55
N THR A 65 18.94 0.33 -4.27
CA THR A 65 19.21 0.19 -5.71
C THR A 65 18.75 1.40 -6.50
N LEU A 66 17.56 1.92 -6.20
CA LEU A 66 17.05 3.15 -6.83
C LEU A 66 17.97 4.35 -6.52
N LEU A 67 18.39 4.54 -5.29
CA LEU A 67 19.31 5.61 -4.89
C LEU A 67 20.64 5.53 -5.66
N LEU A 68 21.25 4.35 -5.71
CA LEU A 68 22.49 4.14 -6.46
C LEU A 68 22.31 4.36 -7.95
N PHE A 69 21.18 3.95 -8.49
CA PHE A 69 20.84 4.14 -9.90
C PHE A 69 20.66 5.62 -10.25
N THR A 70 19.95 6.40 -9.43
CA THR A 70 19.77 7.84 -9.64
C THR A 70 21.11 8.58 -9.58
N ARG A 71 21.95 8.24 -8.62
CA ARG A 71 23.32 8.79 -8.52
C ARG A 71 24.19 8.44 -9.73
N LYS A 72 24.08 7.20 -10.22
CA LYS A 72 24.78 6.77 -11.47
C LYS A 72 24.32 7.56 -12.69
N LEU A 73 23.09 8.03 -12.71
CA LEU A 73 22.57 8.90 -13.77
C LEU A 73 22.97 10.38 -13.61
N GLY A 74 23.74 10.72 -12.56
CA GLY A 74 24.20 12.08 -12.30
C GLY A 74 23.24 12.95 -11.49
N TYR A 75 22.19 12.37 -10.88
CA TYR A 75 21.26 13.11 -10.06
C TYR A 75 21.61 13.00 -8.58
N ASP A 76 21.90 14.14 -7.96
CA ASP A 76 22.12 14.23 -6.50
C ASP A 76 20.81 14.54 -5.78
N ILE A 77 19.98 13.51 -5.65
CA ILE A 77 18.69 13.60 -4.95
C ILE A 77 18.90 13.27 -3.47
N PRO A 78 18.36 14.07 -2.54
CA PRO A 78 18.43 13.76 -1.11
C PRO A 78 17.87 12.35 -0.82
N ALA A 79 18.56 11.63 0.04
CA ALA A 79 18.17 10.30 0.49
C ALA A 79 17.83 10.35 1.98
N ILE A 80 16.61 9.93 2.32
CA ILE A 80 16.11 9.95 3.70
C ILE A 80 15.64 8.56 4.13
N SER A 81 15.76 8.26 5.41
CA SER A 81 15.27 7.03 6.04
C SER A 81 14.76 7.33 7.44
N VAL A 82 13.70 6.65 7.86
CA VAL A 82 13.18 6.81 9.22
C VAL A 82 13.88 5.85 10.15
N SER A 83 14.51 6.38 11.21
CA SER A 83 15.26 5.61 12.17
C SER A 83 14.41 4.67 13.03
N GLY A 84 14.99 3.52 13.43
CA GLY A 84 14.36 2.55 14.33
C GLY A 84 13.43 1.53 13.68
N VAL A 85 13.24 1.60 12.37
CA VAL A 85 12.34 0.68 11.63
C VAL A 85 13.15 -0.39 10.90
N GLU A 86 14.34 -0.07 10.43
CA GLU A 86 15.18 -0.96 9.62
C GLU A 86 16.16 -1.76 10.47
N ASP A 87 16.58 -2.93 9.97
CA ASP A 87 17.61 -3.77 10.57
C ASP A 87 18.97 -3.04 10.68
N LYS A 88 19.79 -3.43 11.64
CA LYS A 88 21.11 -2.82 11.88
C LYS A 88 22.04 -2.91 10.66
N SER A 89 21.97 -4.00 9.90
CA SER A 89 22.76 -4.19 8.68
C SER A 89 22.37 -3.18 7.60
N VAL A 90 21.07 -2.96 7.41
CA VAL A 90 20.53 -1.96 6.49
C VAL A 90 20.93 -0.55 6.94
N GLN A 91 20.86 -0.27 8.24
CA GLN A 91 21.29 1.02 8.80
C GLN A 91 22.77 1.31 8.56
N ALA A 92 23.63 0.28 8.61
CA ALA A 92 25.06 0.42 8.28
C ALA A 92 25.27 0.84 6.81
N VAL A 93 24.54 0.22 5.89
CA VAL A 93 24.55 0.60 4.46
C VAL A 93 24.04 2.03 4.27
N HIS A 94 22.96 2.42 4.95
CA HIS A 94 22.44 3.79 4.89
C HIS A 94 23.50 4.82 5.32
N LYS A 95 24.24 4.52 6.39
CA LYS A 95 25.34 5.38 6.86
C LYS A 95 26.44 5.52 5.81
N GLN A 96 26.85 4.43 5.17
CA GLN A 96 27.86 4.45 4.09
C GLN A 96 27.40 5.26 2.87
N LEU A 97 26.11 5.25 2.59
CA LEU A 97 25.51 5.97 1.46
C LEU A 97 25.15 7.42 1.77
N GLY A 98 25.42 7.91 3.00
CA GLY A 98 25.07 9.28 3.39
C GLY A 98 23.57 9.54 3.45
N VAL A 99 22.77 8.51 3.80
CA VAL A 99 21.31 8.67 3.94
C VAL A 99 21.02 9.44 5.23
N THR A 100 20.26 10.53 5.11
CA THR A 100 19.78 11.31 6.27
C THR A 100 18.74 10.50 7.05
N ARG A 101 18.93 10.41 8.37
CA ARG A 101 18.02 9.65 9.23
C ARG A 101 17.08 10.57 9.97
N LEU A 102 15.79 10.44 9.68
CA LEU A 102 14.72 11.10 10.39
C LEU A 102 14.28 10.26 11.59
N ARG A 103 13.73 10.90 12.59
CA ARG A 103 13.07 10.23 13.72
C ARG A 103 11.57 10.15 13.46
N SER A 104 10.98 9.00 13.78
CA SER A 104 9.52 8.90 13.80
C SER A 104 8.95 9.77 14.93
N TYR A 105 7.82 10.44 14.69
CA TYR A 105 7.13 11.25 15.72
C TYR A 105 6.62 10.41 16.87
N LYS A 106 6.28 9.15 16.59
CA LYS A 106 5.78 8.19 17.57
C LYS A 106 6.68 6.97 17.61
N SER A 107 6.85 6.41 18.78
CA SER A 107 7.52 5.12 18.91
C SER A 107 6.67 4.01 18.29
N LYS A 108 7.31 2.89 17.89
CA LYS A 108 6.58 1.72 17.37
C LYS A 108 5.55 1.20 18.37
N VAL A 109 5.90 1.16 19.65
CA VAL A 109 5.02 0.71 20.74
C VAL A 109 3.82 1.64 20.87
N GLU A 110 4.03 2.94 20.84
CA GLU A 110 2.97 3.93 20.89
C GLU A 110 2.01 3.81 19.71
N VAL A 111 2.52 3.65 18.48
CA VAL A 111 1.69 3.46 17.29
C VAL A 111 0.86 2.18 17.39
N LEU A 112 1.45 1.07 17.83
CA LEU A 112 0.71 -0.18 17.99
C LEU A 112 -0.39 -0.08 19.04
N ASN A 113 -0.14 0.62 20.15
CA ASN A 113 -1.10 0.76 21.23
C ASN A 113 -2.21 1.78 20.93
N THR A 114 -1.92 2.84 20.17
CA THR A 114 -2.90 3.92 19.91
C THR A 114 -3.62 3.82 18.56
N ILE A 115 -2.95 3.23 17.55
CA ILE A 115 -3.48 3.14 16.18
C ILE A 115 -3.93 1.73 15.86
N GLY A 116 -3.24 0.72 16.40
CA GLY A 116 -3.57 -0.68 16.22
C GLY A 116 -2.47 -1.50 15.51
N PHE A 117 -2.68 -2.81 15.54
CA PHE A 117 -1.74 -3.79 15.01
C PHE A 117 -2.01 -4.08 13.52
N PRO A 118 -0.98 -4.11 12.67
CA PRO A 118 -1.11 -4.63 11.32
C PRO A 118 -1.16 -6.16 11.36
N VAL A 119 -2.27 -6.75 10.97
CA VAL A 119 -2.41 -8.22 10.94
C VAL A 119 -2.52 -8.73 9.51
N ILE A 120 -1.91 -9.87 9.23
CA ILE A 120 -2.00 -10.65 7.99
C ILE A 120 -1.43 -9.90 6.77
N SER A 121 -2.01 -8.80 6.37
CA SER A 121 -1.54 -7.91 5.32
C SER A 121 -2.20 -6.52 5.46
N LYS A 122 -1.59 -5.47 4.89
CA LYS A 122 -2.15 -4.12 4.88
C LYS A 122 -3.61 -4.10 4.38
N ARG A 123 -3.91 -4.87 3.32
CA ARG A 123 -5.26 -4.93 2.75
C ARG A 123 -6.27 -5.58 3.69
N ILE A 124 -5.89 -6.66 4.36
CA ILE A 124 -6.76 -7.36 5.31
C ILE A 124 -6.92 -6.52 6.58
N ALA A 125 -5.83 -5.99 7.12
CA ALA A 125 -5.86 -5.11 8.28
C ALA A 125 -6.76 -3.89 8.06
N GLY A 126 -6.68 -3.25 6.88
CA GLY A 126 -7.57 -2.13 6.55
C GLY A 126 -9.06 -2.50 6.47
N LYS A 127 -9.39 -3.71 6.04
CA LYS A 127 -10.78 -4.18 6.08
C LYS A 127 -11.27 -4.44 7.50
N ILE A 128 -10.43 -5.03 8.34
CA ILE A 128 -10.73 -5.28 9.75
C ILE A 128 -10.87 -3.96 10.50
N ASP A 129 -10.00 -2.99 10.25
CA ASP A 129 -10.08 -1.63 10.79
C ASP A 129 -11.46 -1.00 10.52
N LEU A 130 -11.94 -1.10 9.27
CA LEU A 130 -13.27 -0.61 8.91
C LEU A 130 -14.43 -1.33 9.64
N LEU A 131 -14.28 -2.63 9.92
CA LEU A 131 -15.27 -3.39 10.67
C LEU A 131 -15.26 -3.02 12.15
N GLN A 132 -14.09 -2.73 12.72
CA GLN A 132 -13.93 -2.33 14.12
C GLN A 132 -14.36 -0.87 14.38
N HIS A 133 -14.44 -0.03 13.33
CA HIS A 133 -14.83 1.39 13.43
C HIS A 133 -16.02 1.67 12.49
N PRO A 134 -17.22 1.18 12.83
CA PRO A 134 -18.41 1.41 12.03
C PRO A 134 -18.83 2.89 12.04
N THR A 135 -19.10 3.43 10.86
CA THR A 135 -19.67 4.77 10.66
C THR A 135 -20.71 4.70 9.55
N GLU A 136 -21.60 5.68 9.47
CA GLU A 136 -22.55 5.77 8.34
C GLU A 136 -21.84 5.87 6.98
N ASN A 137 -20.74 6.61 6.92
CA ASN A 137 -19.98 6.81 5.70
C ASN A 137 -19.29 5.53 5.17
N ASN A 138 -19.02 4.54 6.03
CA ASN A 138 -18.38 3.30 5.63
C ASN A 138 -19.32 2.10 5.59
N LYS A 139 -20.63 2.29 5.78
CA LYS A 139 -21.67 1.25 5.79
C LYS A 139 -21.64 0.36 4.54
N THR A 140 -21.65 0.95 3.35
CA THR A 140 -21.62 0.23 2.07
C THR A 140 -20.34 -0.60 1.91
N VAL A 141 -19.20 -0.06 2.36
CA VAL A 141 -17.91 -0.78 2.29
C VAL A 141 -17.89 -1.94 3.28
N ARG A 142 -18.40 -1.75 4.51
CA ARG A 142 -18.53 -2.84 5.49
C ARG A 142 -19.43 -3.95 4.97
N HIS A 143 -20.57 -3.60 4.38
CA HIS A 143 -21.46 -4.56 3.72
C HIS A 143 -20.70 -5.42 2.69
N ALA A 144 -19.94 -4.78 1.80
CA ALA A 144 -19.13 -5.47 0.80
C ALA A 144 -18.03 -6.36 1.42
N ILE A 145 -17.45 -5.95 2.57
CA ILE A 145 -16.44 -6.75 3.28
C ILE A 145 -17.05 -8.02 3.87
N ILE A 146 -18.27 -7.97 4.37
CA ILE A 146 -18.95 -9.08 5.04
C ILE A 146 -19.60 -10.01 4.02
N THR A 147 -20.39 -9.48 3.11
CA THR A 147 -21.24 -10.26 2.18
C THR A 147 -20.56 -10.57 0.86
N GLY A 148 -19.60 -9.76 0.44
CA GLY A 148 -19.01 -9.80 -0.89
C GLY A 148 -19.82 -9.07 -1.96
N GLU A 149 -20.96 -8.51 -1.60
CA GLU A 149 -21.81 -7.73 -2.51
C GLU A 149 -21.26 -6.31 -2.65
N CYS A 150 -21.00 -5.90 -3.87
CA CYS A 150 -20.45 -4.58 -4.20
C CYS A 150 -21.31 -3.86 -5.23
N GLY A 151 -21.31 -2.53 -5.17
CA GLY A 151 -21.95 -1.64 -6.14
C GLY A 151 -23.27 -1.04 -5.66
N ALA A 152 -23.69 0.03 -6.30
CA ALA A 152 -24.85 0.85 -5.92
C ALA A 152 -26.17 0.06 -5.86
N GLN A 153 -26.24 -1.10 -6.53
CA GLN A 153 -27.42 -1.94 -6.60
C GLN A 153 -27.18 -3.38 -6.11
N GLY A 154 -26.05 -3.66 -5.42
CA GLY A 154 -25.74 -5.00 -4.93
C GLY A 154 -25.41 -6.04 -6.02
N HIS A 155 -25.30 -5.63 -7.27
CA HIS A 155 -25.18 -6.55 -8.41
C HIS A 155 -23.76 -7.00 -8.75
N PHE A 156 -22.77 -6.63 -7.96
CA PHE A 156 -21.38 -6.99 -8.25
C PHE A 156 -20.96 -8.24 -7.48
N ALA A 157 -21.05 -9.34 -8.19
CA ALA A 157 -20.32 -10.57 -7.94
C ALA A 157 -20.23 -11.02 -6.47
N THR A 158 -20.98 -12.00 -6.14
CA THR A 158 -20.61 -13.01 -5.15
C THR A 158 -19.13 -13.35 -5.34
N ASN A 159 -18.29 -13.27 -4.29
CA ASN A 159 -16.85 -13.41 -4.31
C ASN A 159 -16.05 -12.18 -4.77
N SER A 160 -16.51 -10.98 -4.46
CA SER A 160 -15.71 -9.80 -4.71
C SER A 160 -14.41 -9.84 -3.90
N ARG A 161 -13.34 -9.21 -4.44
CA ARG A 161 -12.08 -9.03 -3.69
C ARG A 161 -12.25 -8.18 -2.42
N MET A 162 -13.39 -7.54 -2.25
CA MET A 162 -13.75 -6.81 -1.03
C MET A 162 -14.11 -7.77 0.09
N GLN A 163 -14.71 -8.91 -0.19
CA GLN A 163 -15.06 -9.87 0.86
C GLN A 163 -13.85 -10.30 1.66
N LEU A 164 -13.99 -10.30 2.97
CA LEU A 164 -13.02 -10.87 3.88
C LEU A 164 -13.24 -12.39 3.97
N PRO A 165 -12.21 -13.24 3.86
CA PRO A 165 -12.36 -14.68 4.05
C PRO A 165 -13.05 -15.02 5.38
N ARG A 166 -13.94 -16.00 5.36
CA ARG A 166 -14.77 -16.42 6.52
C ARG A 166 -13.96 -16.58 7.81
N LYS A 167 -12.78 -17.19 7.74
CA LYS A 167 -11.90 -17.35 8.89
C LYS A 167 -11.50 -16.05 9.58
N TRP A 168 -11.34 -14.97 8.82
CA TRP A 168 -10.99 -13.66 9.36
C TRP A 168 -12.22 -12.90 9.85
N LEU A 169 -13.37 -13.07 9.20
CA LEU A 169 -14.65 -12.57 9.72
C LEU A 169 -14.94 -13.17 11.10
N GLN A 170 -14.77 -14.48 11.26
CA GLN A 170 -14.99 -15.17 12.54
C GLN A 170 -14.09 -14.66 13.67
N LEU A 171 -12.85 -14.27 13.37
CA LEU A 171 -11.88 -13.84 14.38
C LEU A 171 -11.90 -12.35 14.69
N PHE A 172 -12.37 -11.50 13.76
CA PHE A 172 -12.14 -10.06 13.86
C PHE A 172 -13.40 -9.20 13.63
N ALA A 173 -14.49 -9.74 13.12
CA ALA A 173 -15.64 -8.96 12.68
C ALA A 173 -16.70 -8.74 13.78
N GLY A 174 -16.36 -8.95 15.02
CA GLY A 174 -17.32 -8.87 16.15
C GLY A 174 -18.08 -7.56 16.26
N MET A 175 -17.46 -6.45 15.84
CA MET A 175 -18.10 -5.13 15.85
C MET A 175 -19.28 -5.00 14.84
N ALA A 176 -19.41 -5.93 13.91
CA ALA A 176 -20.50 -5.98 12.92
C ALA A 176 -21.62 -6.96 13.34
N ASN A 177 -21.54 -7.63 14.48
CA ASN A 177 -22.48 -8.67 14.88
C ASN A 177 -23.91 -8.14 15.04
N GLU A 178 -24.08 -6.97 15.61
CA GLU A 178 -25.40 -6.34 15.79
C GLU A 178 -26.03 -6.01 14.44
N GLU A 179 -25.27 -5.47 13.52
CA GLU A 179 -25.74 -5.05 12.18
C GLU A 179 -26.15 -6.26 11.31
N TYR A 180 -25.43 -7.39 11.41
CA TYR A 180 -25.61 -8.55 10.54
C TYR A 180 -26.14 -9.81 11.26
N GLY A 181 -26.45 -9.72 12.53
CA GLY A 181 -26.94 -10.86 13.32
C GLY A 181 -25.97 -12.03 13.36
N THR A 182 -24.66 -11.77 13.32
CA THR A 182 -23.62 -12.79 13.32
C THR A 182 -23.08 -13.06 14.73
N HIS A 183 -22.39 -14.17 14.92
CA HIS A 183 -21.72 -14.54 16.17
C HIS A 183 -20.20 -14.56 16.02
N TYR A 184 -19.65 -13.62 15.27
CA TYR A 184 -18.22 -13.52 15.05
C TYR A 184 -17.51 -12.93 16.29
N GLN A 185 -16.30 -13.42 16.55
CA GLN A 185 -15.49 -12.91 17.66
C GLN A 185 -14.96 -11.50 17.37
N THR A 186 -14.83 -10.71 18.42
CA THR A 186 -14.11 -9.43 18.37
C THR A 186 -12.65 -9.69 18.71
N ALA A 187 -11.72 -9.13 17.94
CA ALA A 187 -10.31 -9.14 18.31
C ALA A 187 -10.11 -8.40 19.64
N PRO A 188 -9.29 -8.94 20.57
CA PRO A 188 -9.00 -8.30 21.85
C PRO A 188 -8.08 -7.07 21.71
N PHE A 189 -7.78 -6.65 20.49
CA PHE A 189 -6.92 -5.51 20.17
C PHE A 189 -7.41 -4.80 18.91
N GLN A 190 -7.03 -3.54 18.79
CA GLN A 190 -7.31 -2.74 17.62
C GLN A 190 -6.44 -3.17 16.44
N VAL A 191 -7.04 -3.30 15.27
CA VAL A 191 -6.35 -3.64 14.02
C VAL A 191 -6.29 -2.42 13.12
N SER A 192 -5.12 -2.13 12.55
CA SER A 192 -4.97 -1.03 11.60
C SER A 192 -3.89 -1.29 10.56
N ASN A 193 -4.07 -0.76 9.36
CA ASN A 193 -3.05 -0.77 8.30
C ASN A 193 -2.18 0.50 8.29
N LYS A 194 -2.38 1.41 9.23
CA LYS A 194 -1.78 2.76 9.24
C LYS A 194 -0.41 2.83 9.89
N CYS A 195 0.13 1.72 10.42
CA CYS A 195 1.43 1.73 11.11
C CYS A 195 2.57 2.28 10.22
N CYS A 196 2.61 1.94 8.93
CA CYS A 196 3.62 2.46 8.01
C CYS A 196 3.47 3.97 7.78
N HIS A 197 2.23 4.45 7.71
CA HIS A 197 1.96 5.88 7.58
C HIS A 197 2.57 6.66 8.76
N TYR A 198 2.26 6.28 9.98
CA TYR A 198 2.77 6.98 11.16
C TYR A 198 4.25 6.79 11.43
N LEU A 199 4.81 5.63 11.07
CA LEU A 199 6.20 5.30 11.37
C LEU A 199 7.17 5.68 10.26
N LYS A 200 6.73 5.73 8.98
CA LYS A 200 7.62 5.93 7.83
C LYS A 200 7.20 7.08 6.93
N GLU A 201 5.92 7.17 6.57
CA GLU A 201 5.44 8.13 5.57
C GLU A 201 5.38 9.54 6.16
N LYS A 202 4.60 9.75 7.20
CA LYS A 202 4.43 11.06 7.83
C LYS A 202 5.73 11.79 8.20
N PRO A 203 6.77 11.13 8.78
CA PRO A 203 8.05 11.81 9.04
C PRO A 203 8.82 12.23 7.79
N CYS A 204 8.45 11.75 6.61
CA CYS A 204 9.07 12.11 5.35
C CYS A 204 8.30 13.20 4.59
N ASP A 205 7.04 13.44 4.95
CA ASP A 205 6.15 14.40 4.30
C ASP A 205 6.29 15.82 4.89
N ASP A 206 6.75 15.91 6.13
CA ASP A 206 7.02 17.16 6.87
C ASP A 206 8.48 17.62 6.68
#